data_180968532b7da03dd82f8897a36fb18c
#
_entry.id   180968532b7da03dd82f8897a36fb18c
#
_cell.length_a   1.000
_cell.length_b   1.000
_cell.length_c   1.000
_cell.angle_alpha   90.00
_cell.angle_beta   90.00
_cell.angle_gamma   90.00
#
_symmetry.space_group_name_H-M   'P 1'
#
loop_
_entity.id
_entity.type
_entity.pdbx_description
1 polymer ?
#
loop_
_entity_poly.entity_id
_entity_poly.type
_entity_poly.pdbx_seq_one_letter_code
_entity_poly.pdbx_strand_id
1 'polypeptide(L)'
;MRKKEISMKNRRATTRRMRDLLAGLLLLSTAGFTAQTQAGVALGATRVIYPAGQKQAQLAVTNNDDNTYLIQSWVENADGAKDGSFVITPPLFAMQGKKENTLRILDATNGQLPQDRETLFWMNVKAIPSMDKSKLSDNTLQLAIISRIKFYYRPAKLALPPDQAAEKLKFRRSGSSLTLINPTPYYLTVTELNAGTRVLKNALVPPMGEASVSLPSDAGREITYRTINDYGALTPRLKGVMQ
;
A
#
# COMPACT_ATOMS: atom_id res chain seq x y z
N MET A 1 -58.51 -0.69 48.99
CA MET A 1 -57.24 -1.28 48.59
C MET A 1 -56.96 -1.34 47.08
N ARG A 2 -57.94 -1.48 46.19
CA ARG A 2 -57.71 -1.63 44.69
C ARG A 2 -57.13 -0.41 43.91
N LYS A 3 -57.39 0.83 44.37
CA LYS A 3 -56.87 2.06 43.64
C LYS A 3 -55.39 2.31 43.80
N LYS A 4 -54.71 1.83 44.85
CA LYS A 4 -53.27 2.03 45.07
C LYS A 4 -52.41 1.10 44.21
N GLU A 5 -52.87 -0.11 43.90
CA GLU A 5 -52.15 -1.07 43.07
C GLU A 5 -52.08 -0.67 41.57
N ILE A 6 -53.17 -0.08 41.04
CA ILE A 6 -53.27 0.37 39.66
C ILE A 6 -52.31 1.55 39.42
N SER A 7 -52.15 2.45 40.40
CA SER A 7 -51.21 3.59 40.30
C SER A 7 -49.74 3.17 40.31
N MET A 8 -49.37 2.13 41.05
CA MET A 8 -47.96 1.65 41.05
C MET A 8 -47.59 0.88 39.79
N LYS A 9 -48.54 0.16 39.17
CA LYS A 9 -48.29 -0.59 37.93
C LYS A 9 -48.06 0.35 36.74
N ASN A 10 -48.80 1.45 36.65
CA ASN A 10 -48.63 2.46 35.60
C ASN A 10 -47.32 3.23 35.75
N ARG A 11 -46.86 3.57 36.95
CA ARG A 11 -45.58 4.23 37.19
C ARG A 11 -44.38 3.35 36.75
N ARG A 12 -44.44 2.03 36.98
CA ARG A 12 -43.36 1.10 36.58
C ARG A 12 -43.32 0.89 35.06
N ALA A 13 -44.45 0.92 34.37
CA ALA A 13 -44.51 0.82 32.91
C ALA A 13 -43.94 2.08 32.21
N THR A 14 -44.23 3.27 32.75
CA THR A 14 -43.73 4.53 32.22
C THR A 14 -42.22 4.67 32.40
N THR A 15 -41.67 4.25 33.56
CA THR A 15 -40.21 4.30 33.83
C THR A 15 -39.45 3.29 32.99
N ARG A 16 -40.00 2.11 32.67
CA ARG A 16 -39.38 1.16 31.74
C ARG A 16 -39.30 1.72 30.30
N ARG A 17 -40.41 2.24 29.79
CA ARG A 17 -40.45 2.85 28.44
C ARG A 17 -39.50 4.03 28.31
N MET A 18 -39.32 4.84 29.32
CA MET A 18 -38.41 5.98 29.34
C MET A 18 -36.94 5.54 29.39
N ARG A 19 -36.62 4.44 30.09
CA ARG A 19 -35.30 3.82 30.11
C ARG A 19 -34.94 3.20 28.74
N ASP A 20 -35.92 2.55 28.10
CA ASP A 20 -35.70 1.93 26.77
C ASP A 20 -35.55 2.98 25.67
N LEU A 21 -36.27 4.10 25.77
CA LEU A 21 -36.10 5.28 24.90
C LEU A 21 -34.73 5.98 25.09
N LEU A 22 -34.27 6.12 26.34
CA LEU A 22 -32.95 6.69 26.66
C LEU A 22 -31.83 5.75 26.23
N ALA A 23 -31.98 4.43 26.37
CA ALA A 23 -30.99 3.46 25.86
C ALA A 23 -30.92 3.43 24.32
N GLY A 24 -32.06 3.57 23.65
CA GLY A 24 -32.14 3.69 22.20
C GLY A 24 -31.50 4.98 21.68
N LEU A 25 -31.67 6.10 22.37
CA LEU A 25 -31.06 7.39 22.02
C LEU A 25 -29.54 7.38 22.24
N LEU A 26 -29.04 6.68 23.27
CA LEU A 26 -27.62 6.52 23.54
C LEU A 26 -26.91 5.63 22.50
N LEU A 27 -27.59 4.61 21.99
CA LEU A 27 -27.08 3.74 20.91
C LEU A 27 -27.03 4.45 19.54
N LEU A 28 -27.93 5.38 19.26
CA LEU A 28 -27.90 6.18 18.03
C LEU A 28 -26.79 7.23 18.02
N SER A 29 -26.35 7.71 19.19
CA SER A 29 -25.32 8.75 19.27
C SER A 29 -23.89 8.23 19.04
N THR A 30 -23.63 6.93 19.12
CA THR A 30 -22.31 6.32 18.89
C THR A 30 -22.03 5.96 17.41
N ALA A 31 -23.03 6.04 16.53
CA ALA A 31 -22.88 5.67 15.11
C ALA A 31 -22.34 6.78 14.21
N GLY A 32 -22.00 7.97 14.73
CA GLY A 32 -21.78 9.18 13.93
C GLY A 32 -20.35 9.69 13.78
N PHE A 33 -19.35 9.14 14.48
CA PHE A 33 -17.97 9.68 14.42
C PHE A 33 -17.00 8.69 13.78
N THR A 34 -17.16 8.42 12.48
CA THR A 34 -16.03 7.99 11.66
C THR A 34 -15.21 9.23 11.34
N ALA A 35 -14.19 9.53 12.14
CA ALA A 35 -13.18 10.49 11.75
C ALA A 35 -12.48 9.94 10.50
N GLN A 36 -12.85 10.44 9.33
CA GLN A 36 -12.09 10.21 8.11
C GLN A 36 -10.73 10.91 8.30
N THR A 37 -9.69 10.12 8.58
CA THR A 37 -8.32 10.59 8.47
C THR A 37 -8.06 10.84 6.98
N GLN A 38 -8.23 12.08 6.55
CA GLN A 38 -7.85 12.51 5.21
C GLN A 38 -6.32 12.60 5.20
N ALA A 39 -5.66 11.66 4.50
CA ALA A 39 -4.28 11.86 4.10
C ALA A 39 -4.25 13.06 3.14
N GLY A 40 -3.38 14.06 3.36
CA GLY A 40 -3.32 15.27 2.56
C GLY A 40 -3.19 14.97 1.07
N VAL A 41 -2.03 14.43 0.65
CA VAL A 41 -1.79 14.02 -0.75
C VAL A 41 -1.75 12.50 -0.86
N ALA A 42 -2.55 11.93 -1.75
CA ALA A 42 -2.64 10.50 -2.01
C ALA A 42 -2.22 10.16 -3.44
N LEU A 43 -1.65 8.96 -3.63
CA LEU A 43 -1.35 8.39 -4.94
C LEU A 43 -2.47 7.43 -5.35
N GLY A 44 -2.85 7.45 -6.64
CA GLY A 44 -3.89 6.59 -7.20
C GLY A 44 -3.48 5.11 -7.32
N ALA A 45 -2.22 4.77 -7.02
CA ALA A 45 -1.72 3.40 -7.05
C ALA A 45 -0.64 3.17 -5.99
N THR A 46 -0.49 1.92 -5.54
CA THR A 46 0.57 1.50 -4.61
C THR A 46 1.84 1.02 -5.33
N ARG A 47 1.79 0.92 -6.67
CA ARG A 47 2.89 0.58 -7.56
C ARG A 47 2.59 1.06 -8.97
N VAL A 48 3.61 1.21 -9.78
CA VAL A 48 3.48 1.50 -11.21
C VAL A 48 4.10 0.35 -12.00
N ILE A 49 3.39 -0.14 -13.00
CA ILE A 49 3.92 -1.05 -14.02
C ILE A 49 4.10 -0.24 -15.29
N TYR A 50 5.31 -0.24 -15.87
CA TYR A 50 5.60 0.35 -17.16
C TYR A 50 5.83 -0.77 -18.17
N PRO A 51 4.86 -1.10 -19.02
CA PRO A 51 5.06 -2.09 -20.08
C PRO A 51 6.02 -1.53 -21.14
N ALA A 52 7.06 -2.29 -21.49
CA ALA A 52 7.98 -1.90 -22.55
C ALA A 52 7.23 -1.67 -23.88
N GLY A 53 7.65 -0.65 -24.61
CA GLY A 53 7.02 -0.24 -25.88
C GLY A 53 5.79 0.66 -25.72
N GLN A 54 5.30 0.90 -24.51
CA GLN A 54 4.28 1.93 -24.27
C GLN A 54 4.92 3.32 -24.32
N LYS A 55 4.17 4.30 -24.82
CA LYS A 55 4.65 5.69 -24.90
C LYS A 55 4.83 6.33 -23.53
N GLN A 56 4.00 5.96 -22.56
CA GLN A 56 4.02 6.48 -21.19
C GLN A 56 3.27 5.57 -20.23
N ALA A 57 3.63 5.62 -18.95
CA ALA A 57 2.77 5.21 -17.83
C ALA A 57 2.20 6.45 -17.13
N GLN A 58 1.18 6.26 -16.30
CA GLN A 58 0.49 7.34 -15.61
C GLN A 58 0.31 7.01 -14.13
N LEU A 59 0.39 8.04 -13.29
CA LEU A 59 0.11 7.94 -11.86
C LEU A 59 -0.72 9.16 -11.43
N ALA A 60 -1.93 8.91 -10.99
CA ALA A 60 -2.79 9.96 -10.41
C ALA A 60 -2.25 10.39 -9.04
N VAL A 61 -2.31 11.70 -8.78
CA VAL A 61 -1.97 12.31 -7.50
C VAL A 61 -3.16 13.19 -7.10
N THR A 62 -3.75 12.92 -5.95
CA THR A 62 -4.94 13.63 -5.44
C THR A 62 -4.58 14.38 -4.16
N ASN A 63 -4.89 15.66 -4.12
CA ASN A 63 -4.82 16.45 -2.89
C ASN A 63 -6.19 16.46 -2.21
N ASN A 64 -6.32 15.69 -1.14
CA ASN A 64 -7.56 15.58 -0.34
C ASN A 64 -7.68 16.68 0.72
N ASP A 65 -6.65 17.53 0.89
CA ASP A 65 -6.64 18.64 1.82
C ASP A 65 -7.20 19.92 1.16
N ASP A 66 -7.49 20.93 1.94
CA ASP A 66 -7.88 22.26 1.45
C ASP A 66 -6.65 23.14 1.11
N ASN A 67 -5.49 22.79 1.68
CA ASN A 67 -4.26 23.54 1.48
C ASN A 67 -3.61 23.21 0.12
N THR A 68 -2.86 24.18 -0.42
CA THR A 68 -2.01 23.98 -1.59
C THR A 68 -0.74 23.23 -1.19
N TYR A 69 -0.29 22.30 -2.03
CA TYR A 69 0.98 21.58 -1.88
C TYR A 69 1.89 21.85 -3.09
N LEU A 70 3.19 21.95 -2.84
CA LEU A 70 4.20 21.83 -3.88
C LEU A 70 4.53 20.33 -4.01
N ILE A 71 4.27 19.78 -5.19
CA ILE A 71 4.52 18.38 -5.52
C ILE A 71 5.81 18.28 -6.30
N GLN A 72 6.74 17.44 -5.84
CA GLN A 72 7.98 17.10 -6.51
C GLN A 72 8.05 15.60 -6.75
N SER A 73 8.39 15.18 -7.98
CA SER A 73 8.41 13.77 -8.36
C SER A 73 9.72 13.40 -9.04
N TRP A 74 10.25 12.20 -8.72
CA TRP A 74 11.48 11.66 -9.34
C TRP A 74 11.50 10.14 -9.27
N VAL A 75 12.35 9.53 -10.09
CA VAL A 75 12.64 8.10 -10.05
C VAL A 75 14.00 7.87 -9.40
N GLU A 76 14.11 6.78 -8.66
CA GLU A 76 15.34 6.22 -8.13
C GLU A 76 15.51 4.79 -8.64
N ASN A 77 16.75 4.35 -8.81
CA ASN A 77 17.06 2.95 -9.08
C ASN A 77 16.83 2.06 -7.84
N ALA A 78 17.09 0.77 -7.97
CA ALA A 78 16.90 -0.20 -6.87
C ALA A 78 17.72 0.18 -5.62
N ASP A 79 18.89 0.79 -5.78
CA ASP A 79 19.81 1.19 -4.71
C ASP A 79 19.43 2.52 -4.05
N GLY A 80 18.41 3.21 -4.56
CA GLY A 80 17.92 4.49 -4.03
C GLY A 80 18.67 5.72 -4.56
N ALA A 81 19.51 5.57 -5.58
CA ALA A 81 20.10 6.70 -6.29
C ALA A 81 19.12 7.26 -7.34
N LYS A 82 19.10 8.60 -7.50
CA LYS A 82 18.32 9.22 -8.57
C LYS A 82 18.71 8.64 -9.92
N ASP A 83 17.72 8.34 -10.74
CA ASP A 83 17.89 7.67 -12.01
C ASP A 83 17.19 8.44 -13.13
N GLY A 84 17.91 8.63 -14.25
CA GLY A 84 17.43 9.34 -15.44
C GLY A 84 16.80 8.46 -16.50
N SER A 85 16.65 7.16 -16.23
CA SER A 85 16.03 6.20 -17.17
C SER A 85 14.56 6.50 -17.45
N PHE A 86 13.92 7.29 -16.60
CA PHE A 86 12.54 7.72 -16.77
C PHE A 86 12.37 9.20 -16.46
N VAL A 87 11.64 9.89 -17.32
CA VAL A 87 11.31 11.31 -17.17
C VAL A 87 9.86 11.44 -16.69
N ILE A 88 9.66 12.19 -15.59
CA ILE A 88 8.32 12.47 -15.07
C ILE A 88 7.89 13.87 -15.48
N THR A 89 6.65 14.01 -15.91
CA THR A 89 6.10 15.32 -16.27
C THR A 89 4.67 15.50 -15.72
N PRO A 90 4.39 16.62 -15.02
CA PRO A 90 5.35 17.63 -14.55
C PRO A 90 6.21 17.12 -13.38
N PRO A 91 7.53 17.43 -13.32
CA PRO A 91 8.39 16.98 -12.21
C PRO A 91 8.19 17.80 -10.93
N LEU A 92 7.72 19.04 -11.08
CA LEU A 92 7.46 19.97 -9.99
C LEU A 92 6.26 20.85 -10.35
N PHE A 93 5.26 20.95 -9.46
CA PHE A 93 4.09 21.80 -9.67
C PHE A 93 3.38 22.12 -8.34
N ALA A 94 2.67 23.25 -8.31
CA ALA A 94 1.76 23.58 -7.22
C ALA A 94 0.39 22.93 -7.45
N MET A 95 -0.12 22.24 -6.46
CA MET A 95 -1.36 21.51 -6.48
C MET A 95 -2.33 22.10 -5.47
N GLN A 96 -3.37 22.77 -5.93
CA GLN A 96 -4.40 23.35 -5.09
C GLN A 96 -5.18 22.29 -4.31
N GLY A 97 -5.84 22.71 -3.22
CA GLY A 97 -6.69 21.83 -2.44
C GLY A 97 -7.83 21.21 -3.25
N LYS A 98 -8.20 19.97 -2.90
CA LYS A 98 -9.28 19.21 -3.55
C LYS A 98 -9.11 19.02 -5.06
N LYS A 99 -7.88 19.03 -5.55
CA LYS A 99 -7.56 18.83 -6.96
C LYS A 99 -6.82 17.50 -7.17
N GLU A 100 -6.91 17.02 -8.39
CA GLU A 100 -6.18 15.85 -8.90
C GLU A 100 -5.30 16.29 -10.07
N ASN A 101 -4.14 15.64 -10.20
CA ASN A 101 -3.26 15.76 -11.36
C ASN A 101 -2.72 14.38 -11.73
N THR A 102 -2.28 14.23 -12.98
CA THR A 102 -1.70 12.99 -13.48
C THR A 102 -0.22 13.20 -13.81
N LEU A 103 0.65 12.47 -13.14
CA LEU A 103 2.06 12.36 -13.49
C LEU A 103 2.19 11.40 -14.68
N ARG A 104 2.86 11.85 -15.74
CA ARG A 104 3.23 11.04 -16.91
C ARG A 104 4.67 10.62 -16.74
N ILE A 105 4.92 9.34 -16.94
CA ILE A 105 6.25 8.72 -16.83
C ILE A 105 6.63 8.26 -18.23
N LEU A 106 7.74 8.79 -18.75
CA LEU A 106 8.22 8.54 -20.11
C LEU A 106 9.51 7.74 -20.03
N ASP A 107 9.66 6.77 -20.92
CA ASP A 107 10.87 5.95 -21.04
C ASP A 107 12.00 6.76 -21.71
N ALA A 108 13.13 6.86 -21.05
CA ALA A 108 14.38 7.43 -21.52
C ALA A 108 15.54 6.41 -21.43
N THR A 109 15.23 5.12 -21.29
CA THR A 109 16.23 4.04 -21.13
C THR A 109 17.02 3.74 -22.40
N ASN A 110 16.53 4.20 -23.55
CA ASN A 110 17.10 3.87 -24.87
C ASN A 110 17.24 2.35 -25.10
N GLY A 111 16.35 1.54 -24.51
CA GLY A 111 16.35 0.09 -24.65
C GLY A 111 17.49 -0.64 -23.90
N GLN A 112 18.18 0.04 -22.98
CA GLN A 112 19.33 -0.53 -22.25
C GLN A 112 18.95 -1.45 -21.09
N LEU A 113 17.66 -1.49 -20.70
CA LEU A 113 17.21 -2.36 -19.62
C LEU A 113 17.12 -3.83 -20.08
N PRO A 114 17.29 -4.80 -19.13
CA PRO A 114 17.09 -6.22 -19.41
C PRO A 114 15.73 -6.48 -20.07
N GLN A 115 15.73 -7.36 -21.10
CA GLN A 115 14.51 -7.68 -21.85
C GLN A 115 13.93 -9.05 -21.48
N ASP A 116 14.59 -9.77 -20.58
CA ASP A 116 14.21 -11.11 -20.11
C ASP A 116 13.49 -11.12 -18.75
N ARG A 117 13.48 -9.98 -18.07
CA ARG A 117 12.93 -9.83 -16.70
C ARG A 117 12.52 -8.40 -16.37
N GLU A 118 11.75 -8.24 -15.32
CA GLU A 118 11.45 -6.92 -14.77
C GLU A 118 12.69 -6.24 -14.18
N THR A 119 12.70 -4.89 -14.28
CA THR A 119 13.65 -4.05 -13.55
C THR A 119 12.91 -3.17 -12.55
N LEU A 120 13.40 -3.14 -11.30
CA LEU A 120 12.83 -2.36 -10.20
C LEU A 120 13.41 -0.95 -10.17
N PHE A 121 12.53 0.00 -10.07
CA PHE A 121 12.76 1.40 -9.72
C PHE A 121 11.85 1.81 -8.57
N TRP A 122 12.09 2.99 -8.03
CA TRP A 122 11.25 3.62 -7.03
C TRP A 122 10.69 4.92 -7.57
N MET A 123 9.38 5.04 -7.60
CA MET A 123 8.68 6.28 -7.87
C MET A 123 8.48 7.04 -6.57
N ASN A 124 9.01 8.25 -6.48
CA ASN A 124 8.91 9.12 -5.32
C ASN A 124 8.05 10.34 -5.66
N VAL A 125 7.14 10.65 -4.76
CA VAL A 125 6.31 11.85 -4.80
C VAL A 125 6.39 12.54 -3.45
N LYS A 126 7.00 13.72 -3.43
CA LYS A 126 7.15 14.55 -2.23
C LYS A 126 6.08 15.64 -2.25
N ALA A 127 5.29 15.70 -1.19
CA ALA A 127 4.27 16.71 -0.96
C ALA A 127 4.75 17.67 0.14
N ILE A 128 4.92 18.93 -0.22
CA ILE A 128 5.38 20.01 0.68
C ILE A 128 4.19 20.97 0.86
N PRO A 129 3.60 21.09 2.06
CA PRO A 129 2.48 22.00 2.27
C PRO A 129 2.91 23.46 2.06
N SER A 130 2.06 24.29 1.43
CA SER A 130 2.29 25.72 1.38
C SER A 130 2.14 26.32 2.78
N MET A 131 2.98 27.29 3.09
CA MET A 131 2.89 28.04 4.35
C MET A 131 2.48 29.48 4.08
N ASP A 132 1.54 29.95 4.88
CA ASP A 132 1.18 31.36 4.93
C ASP A 132 2.24 32.09 5.81
N LYS A 133 3.02 32.95 5.18
CA LYS A 133 4.09 33.68 5.87
C LYS A 133 3.54 34.54 7.02
N SER A 134 2.30 34.97 6.97
CA SER A 134 1.65 35.75 8.02
C SER A 134 1.34 34.95 9.29
N LYS A 135 1.33 33.61 9.18
CA LYS A 135 1.05 32.67 10.29
C LYS A 135 2.30 31.99 10.83
N LEU A 136 3.49 32.38 10.33
CA LEU A 136 4.74 31.87 10.84
C LEU A 136 5.01 32.43 12.23
N SER A 137 5.21 31.53 13.20
CA SER A 137 5.76 31.85 14.52
C SER A 137 7.18 31.28 14.62
N ASP A 138 7.97 31.74 15.60
CA ASP A 138 9.36 31.28 15.81
C ASP A 138 9.49 29.76 16.03
N ASN A 139 8.37 29.07 16.33
CA ASN A 139 8.30 27.62 16.57
C ASN A 139 7.37 26.92 15.56
N THR A 140 7.42 27.26 14.27
CA THR A 140 6.60 26.59 13.24
C THR A 140 7.30 25.36 12.71
N LEU A 141 6.64 24.17 12.80
CA LEU A 141 7.10 22.92 12.21
C LEU A 141 6.41 22.71 10.84
N GLN A 142 7.20 22.55 9.78
CA GLN A 142 6.72 22.16 8.45
C GLN A 142 7.15 20.73 8.14
N LEU A 143 6.19 19.85 7.92
CA LEU A 143 6.42 18.45 7.54
C LEU A 143 6.16 18.25 6.06
N ALA A 144 7.14 17.74 5.34
CA ALA A 144 6.98 17.26 3.98
C ALA A 144 6.89 15.73 3.98
N ILE A 145 5.91 15.18 3.26
CA ILE A 145 5.69 13.73 3.18
C ILE A 145 6.23 13.24 1.84
N ILE A 146 7.01 12.15 1.87
CA ILE A 146 7.46 11.45 0.66
C ILE A 146 6.72 10.12 0.60
N SER A 147 5.91 9.95 -0.44
CA SER A 147 5.32 8.67 -0.82
C SER A 147 6.25 7.98 -1.79
N ARG A 148 6.81 6.83 -1.39
CA ARG A 148 7.74 6.02 -2.19
C ARG A 148 7.07 4.71 -2.55
N ILE A 149 6.80 4.48 -3.83
CA ILE A 149 6.13 3.27 -4.34
C ILE A 149 7.02 2.54 -5.33
N LYS A 150 6.81 1.23 -5.47
CA LYS A 150 7.55 0.41 -6.44
C LYS A 150 7.16 0.80 -7.86
N PHE A 151 8.14 0.85 -8.72
CA PHE A 151 7.98 1.08 -10.14
C PHE A 151 8.72 -0.01 -10.91
N TYR A 152 8.01 -0.79 -11.73
CA TYR A 152 8.55 -1.90 -12.48
C TYR A 152 8.52 -1.60 -13.95
N TYR A 153 9.69 -1.60 -14.60
CA TYR A 153 9.77 -1.71 -16.05
C TYR A 153 9.58 -3.18 -16.42
N ARG A 154 8.62 -3.46 -17.29
CA ARG A 154 8.23 -4.83 -17.68
C ARG A 154 8.41 -5.02 -19.18
N PRO A 155 9.34 -5.87 -19.64
CA PRO A 155 9.45 -6.28 -21.03
C PRO A 155 8.17 -6.94 -21.56
N ALA A 156 7.91 -6.75 -22.86
CA ALA A 156 6.64 -7.19 -23.46
C ALA A 156 6.52 -8.71 -23.63
N LYS A 157 7.66 -9.43 -23.78
CA LYS A 157 7.69 -10.87 -24.12
C LYS A 157 8.33 -11.69 -23.00
N LEU A 158 7.71 -11.68 -21.83
CA LEU A 158 8.15 -12.55 -20.74
C LEU A 158 7.52 -13.95 -20.89
N ALA A 159 8.28 -14.97 -20.47
CA ALA A 159 7.95 -16.38 -20.71
C ALA A 159 6.68 -16.89 -19.98
N LEU A 160 6.11 -16.11 -19.08
CA LEU A 160 5.02 -16.49 -18.18
C LEU A 160 4.09 -15.30 -17.98
N PRO A 161 2.76 -15.45 -17.86
CA PRO A 161 1.86 -14.41 -17.41
C PRO A 161 2.11 -14.02 -15.94
N PRO A 162 1.98 -12.73 -15.55
CA PRO A 162 2.33 -12.25 -14.21
C PRO A 162 1.45 -12.86 -13.11
N ASP A 163 0.21 -13.20 -13.39
CA ASP A 163 -0.73 -13.83 -12.45
C ASP A 163 -0.33 -15.27 -12.06
N GLN A 164 0.43 -15.96 -12.89
CA GLN A 164 0.94 -17.31 -12.61
C GLN A 164 2.28 -17.32 -11.87
N ALA A 165 2.95 -16.17 -11.76
CA ALA A 165 4.30 -16.10 -11.21
C ALA A 165 4.38 -16.50 -9.72
N ALA A 166 3.38 -16.09 -8.94
CA ALA A 166 3.36 -16.37 -7.50
C ALA A 166 3.41 -17.87 -7.17
N GLU A 167 2.76 -18.72 -7.98
CA GLU A 167 2.70 -20.17 -7.79
C GLU A 167 4.03 -20.90 -8.06
N LYS A 168 4.97 -20.23 -8.72
CA LYS A 168 6.28 -20.80 -9.08
C LYS A 168 7.34 -20.66 -7.99
N LEU A 169 7.05 -19.92 -6.90
CA LEU A 169 7.97 -19.79 -5.78
C LEU A 169 8.33 -21.15 -5.17
N LYS A 170 9.61 -21.31 -4.89
CA LYS A 170 10.15 -22.48 -4.17
C LYS A 170 10.74 -22.03 -2.83
N PHE A 171 10.80 -22.95 -1.88
CA PHE A 171 11.22 -22.67 -0.51
C PHE A 171 12.28 -23.68 -0.10
N ARG A 172 13.44 -23.18 0.37
CA ARG A 172 14.55 -23.99 0.85
C ARG A 172 14.94 -23.60 2.27
N ARG A 173 15.02 -24.56 3.16
CA ARG A 173 15.54 -24.35 4.51
C ARG A 173 17.06 -24.42 4.52
N SER A 174 17.72 -23.48 5.20
CA SER A 174 19.14 -23.52 5.49
C SER A 174 19.35 -23.04 6.94
N GLY A 175 19.52 -23.98 7.84
CA GLY A 175 19.65 -23.70 9.28
C GLY A 175 18.46 -22.90 9.83
N SER A 176 18.73 -21.68 10.29
CA SER A 176 17.76 -20.72 10.81
C SER A 176 17.25 -19.74 9.74
N SER A 177 17.35 -20.08 8.46
CA SER A 177 16.93 -19.24 7.35
C SER A 177 16.00 -20.01 6.41
N LEU A 178 14.97 -19.32 5.91
CA LEU A 178 14.12 -19.74 4.81
C LEU A 178 14.50 -18.92 3.57
N THR A 179 14.98 -19.60 2.53
CA THR A 179 15.26 -18.99 1.23
C THR A 179 14.05 -19.17 0.32
N LEU A 180 13.53 -18.07 -0.19
CA LEU A 180 12.50 -18.00 -1.22
C LEU A 180 13.20 -17.91 -2.56
N ILE A 181 12.94 -18.84 -3.47
CA ILE A 181 13.58 -18.94 -4.80
C ILE A 181 12.52 -18.59 -5.84
N ASN A 182 12.77 -17.58 -6.63
CA ASN A 182 11.88 -17.10 -7.67
C ASN A 182 12.44 -17.40 -9.07
N PRO A 183 11.95 -18.44 -9.75
CA PRO A 183 12.42 -18.77 -11.09
C PRO A 183 11.74 -17.92 -12.18
N THR A 184 10.86 -16.99 -11.84
CA THR A 184 10.05 -16.22 -12.77
C THR A 184 10.73 -14.90 -13.15
N PRO A 185 10.33 -14.27 -14.26
CA PRO A 185 10.88 -12.98 -14.68
C PRO A 185 10.29 -11.77 -13.93
N TYR A 186 9.46 -11.97 -12.90
CA TYR A 186 8.77 -10.92 -12.16
C TYR A 186 9.31 -10.74 -10.76
N TYR A 187 9.27 -9.50 -10.24
CA TYR A 187 9.44 -9.26 -8.81
C TYR A 187 8.21 -9.75 -8.04
N LEU A 188 8.42 -10.56 -7.02
CA LEU A 188 7.35 -11.05 -6.16
C LEU A 188 7.41 -10.41 -4.77
N THR A 189 6.41 -9.60 -4.42
CA THR A 189 6.25 -9.10 -3.06
C THR A 189 5.48 -10.12 -2.24
N VAL A 190 6.18 -10.90 -1.45
CA VAL A 190 5.61 -11.95 -0.58
C VAL A 190 5.22 -11.33 0.75
N THR A 191 4.00 -11.56 1.17
CA THR A 191 3.42 -11.09 2.43
C THR A 191 2.59 -12.19 3.09
N GLU A 192 2.20 -12.00 4.34
CA GLU A 192 1.52 -13.02 5.13
C GLU A 192 2.22 -14.39 5.03
N LEU A 193 3.55 -14.35 5.04
CA LEU A 193 4.39 -15.54 4.94
C LEU A 193 4.41 -16.27 6.29
N ASN A 194 4.03 -17.54 6.26
CA ASN A 194 4.02 -18.37 7.47
C ASN A 194 4.72 -19.72 7.20
N ALA A 195 5.37 -20.24 8.23
CA ALA A 195 5.92 -21.61 8.26
C ALA A 195 5.26 -22.38 9.41
N GLY A 196 4.26 -23.21 9.08
CA GLY A 196 3.32 -23.76 10.06
C GLY A 196 2.54 -22.64 10.75
N THR A 197 2.66 -22.52 12.07
CA THR A 197 2.02 -21.47 12.88
C THR A 197 2.87 -20.21 13.06
N ARG A 198 4.13 -20.20 12.57
CA ARG A 198 5.05 -19.07 12.75
C ARG A 198 4.92 -18.07 11.62
N VAL A 199 4.64 -16.81 11.99
CA VAL A 199 4.62 -15.66 11.07
C VAL A 199 6.06 -15.24 10.78
N LEU A 200 6.40 -15.11 9.51
CA LEU A 200 7.73 -14.69 9.04
C LEU A 200 7.68 -13.27 8.46
N LYS A 201 8.84 -12.66 8.27
CA LYS A 201 8.95 -11.35 7.63
C LYS A 201 8.52 -11.40 6.17
N ASN A 202 7.91 -10.31 5.70
CA ASN A 202 7.64 -10.11 4.28
C ASN A 202 8.95 -10.03 3.49
N ALA A 203 8.92 -10.46 2.23
CA ALA A 203 10.08 -10.44 1.37
C ALA A 203 9.74 -9.87 -0.02
N LEU A 204 10.69 -9.15 -0.61
CA LEU A 204 10.70 -8.85 -2.04
C LEU A 204 11.69 -9.80 -2.70
N VAL A 205 11.18 -10.71 -3.54
CA VAL A 205 12.01 -11.70 -4.22
C VAL A 205 12.26 -11.24 -5.65
N PRO A 206 13.53 -10.98 -6.04
CA PRO A 206 13.84 -10.50 -7.37
C PRO A 206 13.56 -11.57 -8.44
N PRO A 207 13.38 -11.16 -9.71
CA PRO A 207 13.21 -12.10 -10.80
C PRO A 207 14.45 -12.96 -10.98
N MET A 208 14.26 -14.27 -11.25
CA MET A 208 15.33 -15.25 -11.44
C MET A 208 16.37 -15.22 -10.30
N GLY A 209 15.90 -14.96 -9.06
CA GLY A 209 16.75 -14.75 -7.90
C GLY A 209 16.16 -15.27 -6.62
N GLU A 210 16.79 -14.93 -5.51
CA GLU A 210 16.46 -15.44 -4.19
C GLU A 210 16.34 -14.30 -3.17
N ALA A 211 15.56 -14.54 -2.11
CA ALA A 211 15.52 -13.71 -0.91
C ALA A 211 15.47 -14.62 0.31
N SER A 212 16.10 -14.21 1.42
CA SER A 212 16.12 -15.01 2.64
C SER A 212 15.47 -14.26 3.80
N VAL A 213 14.74 -15.00 4.63
CA VAL A 213 14.15 -14.51 5.87
C VAL A 213 14.53 -15.42 7.04
N SER A 214 14.57 -14.86 8.25
CA SER A 214 14.83 -15.66 9.46
C SER A 214 13.74 -16.70 9.68
N LEU A 215 14.13 -17.92 10.02
CA LEU A 215 13.25 -19.05 10.28
C LEU A 215 13.43 -19.50 11.72
N PRO A 216 12.41 -19.40 12.59
CA PRO A 216 12.45 -19.94 13.95
C PRO A 216 12.72 -21.46 13.95
N SER A 217 13.38 -21.97 15.00
CA SER A 217 13.74 -23.39 15.10
C SER A 217 12.52 -24.33 15.15
N ASP A 218 11.40 -23.83 15.67
CA ASP A 218 10.12 -24.54 15.82
C ASP A 218 9.14 -24.26 14.65
N ALA A 219 9.64 -23.67 13.54
CA ALA A 219 8.82 -23.43 12.35
C ALA A 219 8.45 -24.77 11.67
N GLY A 220 7.17 -24.85 11.28
CA GLY A 220 6.65 -26.00 10.53
C GLY A 220 7.16 -26.06 9.09
N ARG A 221 6.96 -27.19 8.41
CA ARG A 221 7.41 -27.38 7.01
C ARG A 221 6.40 -26.86 5.98
N GLU A 222 5.13 -26.71 6.34
CA GLU A 222 4.10 -26.15 5.45
C GLU A 222 4.28 -24.63 5.38
N ILE A 223 4.45 -24.11 4.17
CA ILE A 223 4.54 -22.68 3.91
C ILE A 223 3.18 -22.21 3.40
N THR A 224 2.68 -21.14 3.97
CA THR A 224 1.54 -20.39 3.40
C THR A 224 1.95 -18.95 3.18
N TYR A 225 1.48 -18.36 2.09
CA TYR A 225 1.84 -16.99 1.73
C TYR A 225 0.81 -16.37 0.79
N ARG A 226 0.92 -15.06 0.65
CA ARG A 226 0.23 -14.27 -0.38
C ARG A 226 1.25 -13.39 -1.08
N THR A 227 0.92 -12.93 -2.27
CA THR A 227 1.69 -11.90 -2.95
C THR A 227 0.83 -10.68 -3.20
N ILE A 228 1.45 -9.59 -3.59
CA ILE A 228 0.73 -8.39 -4.00
C ILE A 228 0.81 -8.30 -5.52
N ASN A 229 -0.35 -8.28 -6.18
CA ASN A 229 -0.46 -8.23 -7.64
C ASN A 229 -0.20 -6.82 -8.21
N ASP A 230 -0.28 -6.66 -9.53
CA ASP A 230 -0.03 -5.40 -10.24
C ASP A 230 -0.95 -4.25 -9.81
N TYR A 231 -2.16 -4.57 -9.35
CA TYR A 231 -3.14 -3.59 -8.87
C TYR A 231 -2.97 -3.21 -7.40
N GLY A 232 -1.99 -3.81 -6.70
CA GLY A 232 -1.78 -3.59 -5.28
C GLY A 232 -2.66 -4.43 -4.36
N ALA A 233 -3.45 -5.35 -4.90
CA ALA A 233 -4.30 -6.24 -4.13
C ALA A 233 -3.55 -7.52 -3.71
N LEU A 234 -3.98 -8.10 -2.60
CA LEU A 234 -3.49 -9.41 -2.14
C LEU A 234 -4.03 -10.52 -3.03
N THR A 235 -3.14 -11.41 -3.49
CA THR A 235 -3.55 -12.66 -4.17
C THR A 235 -4.27 -13.61 -3.19
N PRO A 236 -4.99 -14.62 -3.67
CA PRO A 236 -5.41 -15.74 -2.83
C PRO A 236 -4.23 -16.34 -2.07
N ARG A 237 -4.50 -16.97 -0.91
CA ARG A 237 -3.47 -17.65 -0.12
C ARG A 237 -2.97 -18.89 -0.86
N LEU A 238 -1.68 -18.94 -1.05
CA LEU A 238 -0.96 -20.04 -1.70
C LEU A 238 -0.27 -20.91 -0.66
N LYS A 239 0.00 -22.15 -1.04
CA LYS A 239 0.74 -23.13 -0.24
C LYS A 239 2.02 -23.51 -0.95
N GLY A 240 3.06 -23.76 -0.15
CA GLY A 240 4.32 -24.30 -0.60
C GLY A 240 4.86 -25.30 0.42
N VAL A 241 5.83 -26.08 0.02
CA VAL A 241 6.53 -27.04 0.89
C VAL A 241 7.98 -26.66 0.96
N MET A 242 8.53 -26.64 2.16
CA MET A 242 9.93 -26.39 2.43
C MET A 242 10.74 -27.64 2.05
N GLN A 243 11.69 -27.46 1.14
CA GLN A 243 12.69 -28.46 0.72
C GLN A 243 13.92 -28.43 1.61
#